data_e73ecc4c11ca7888c1999064ae5c8ed3
#
_entry.id   e73ecc4c11ca7888c1999064ae5c8ed3
#
_cell.length_a   1.000
_cell.length_b   1.000
_cell.length_c   1.000
_cell.angle_alpha   90.00
_cell.angle_beta   90.00
_cell.angle_gamma   90.00
#
_symmetry.space_group_name_H-M   'P 1'
#
loop_
_entity.id
_entity.type
_entity.pdbx_description
1 polymer ?
#
loop_
_entity_poly.entity_id
_entity_poly.type
_entity_poly.pdbx_seq_one_letter_code
_entity_poly.pdbx_strand_id
1 'polypeptide(L)'
;MERQRHRAFVITAAIAALAVVGGAHRAGAEQGIDLDGLTLRQAAAELCAGKITSKALTSAALARAKATGNLNAFITLDEAGAMKAASAFDAAHTRRSACKPLGGVPVVIKDNIEVAGLPSTAGTPALKNFIPRKDAPVAARLRDAGAVIIGKTNMHELAFGISGYNAAFKSGPEPGVRSAYDSTRIAGGSSSGTAAAIGTRIVTAGLGSDTGGSVRIPCALNGCASLRPTVGRYPGEGIAPISHTRDTAGPMAATIADVAVLDRVIAGGGPIAPANPKEVRIGVVAAMLANLDDDTDVAFRAALDKLRKAGVTVVDVDMPKLADLNGQVGFPVALYEAYDDMVAYLKRTGTGITIEELAKQIASPDVKGTYDGLVIPRKLPGPDNSVVDGKPAYDAAMKTARPALQALYRDTFTKDRLDAIAFPTVPKVAIPANPESSSLANFTLFIQNTDPGSNAGVPGIQVPVALGATSKLPVGLELDGPSGSDRRLLAIGMALERIFGRLPAPSAH
;
A
#
# COMPACT_ATOMS: atom_id res chain seq x y z
N MET A 1 -21.42 -88.42 -55.36
CA MET A 1 -22.11 -88.47 -54.08
C MET A 1 -21.43 -87.44 -53.16
N GLU A 2 -22.08 -86.27 -53.05
CA GLU A 2 -22.57 -85.64 -51.84
C GLU A 2 -21.47 -85.27 -50.84
N ARG A 3 -21.31 -84.12 -50.38
CA ARG A 3 -22.04 -82.84 -50.02
C ARG A 3 -20.98 -81.81 -49.74
N GLN A 4 -20.96 -80.71 -50.41
CA GLN A 4 -21.40 -79.36 -50.00
C GLN A 4 -21.54 -79.08 -48.52
N ARG A 5 -20.83 -78.08 -48.06
CA ARG A 5 -21.45 -76.93 -47.39
C ARG A 5 -20.38 -75.86 -46.89
N HIS A 6 -20.47 -74.75 -47.56
CA HIS A 6 -20.47 -73.34 -47.03
C HIS A 6 -19.81 -73.04 -45.65
N ARG A 7 -18.85 -72.27 -45.71
CA ARG A 7 -18.68 -71.14 -44.70
C ARG A 7 -18.31 -69.85 -45.42
N ALA A 8 -19.33 -69.02 -45.53
CA ALA A 8 -19.22 -67.65 -45.96
C ALA A 8 -18.86 -66.75 -44.72
N PHE A 9 -18.01 -65.79 -44.97
CA PHE A 9 -17.97 -64.44 -44.51
C PHE A 9 -18.51 -64.08 -43.08
N VAL A 10 -17.63 -63.54 -42.23
CA VAL A 10 -17.81 -62.32 -41.53
C VAL A 10 -16.42 -61.64 -41.30
N ILE A 11 -16.05 -60.78 -42.26
CA ILE A 11 -15.07 -59.70 -42.00
C ILE A 11 -15.88 -58.46 -42.22
N THR A 12 -16.21 -57.76 -41.10
CA THR A 12 -16.47 -56.29 -41.13
C THR A 12 -16.63 -55.76 -39.67
N ALA A 13 -16.07 -54.63 -39.44
CA ALA A 13 -16.31 -53.72 -38.34
C ALA A 13 -15.43 -53.89 -37.08
N ALA A 14 -14.20 -53.38 -37.15
CA ALA A 14 -13.47 -52.90 -36.00
C ALA A 14 -12.47 -51.79 -36.40
N ILE A 15 -12.94 -50.73 -37.06
CA ILE A 15 -12.19 -49.46 -37.23
C ILE A 15 -13.23 -48.34 -37.14
N ALA A 16 -13.52 -47.85 -35.95
CA ALA A 16 -14.10 -46.52 -35.69
C ALA A 16 -14.39 -46.33 -34.19
N ALA A 17 -13.35 -46.20 -33.34
CA ALA A 17 -13.51 -45.66 -31.98
C ALA A 17 -12.17 -45.26 -31.40
N LEU A 18 -11.45 -44.34 -32.08
CA LEU A 18 -10.26 -43.69 -31.49
C LEU A 18 -10.13 -42.28 -32.07
N ALA A 19 -11.12 -41.46 -31.82
CA ALA A 19 -11.03 -40.01 -32.02
C ALA A 19 -12.22 -39.34 -31.34
N VAL A 20 -12.28 -39.31 -30.00
CA VAL A 20 -12.97 -38.28 -29.18
C VAL A 20 -12.59 -38.55 -27.70
N VAL A 21 -11.35 -38.28 -27.31
CA VAL A 21 -10.98 -38.02 -25.92
C VAL A 21 -9.95 -36.85 -25.93
N GLY A 22 -10.37 -35.74 -26.42
CA GLY A 22 -9.53 -34.53 -26.50
C GLY A 22 -10.30 -33.23 -26.30
N GLY A 23 -11.54 -33.32 -25.80
CA GLY A 23 -12.38 -32.14 -25.76
C GLY A 23 -13.28 -31.95 -24.53
N ALA A 24 -12.98 -32.58 -23.40
CA ALA A 24 -13.87 -32.52 -22.24
C ALA A 24 -13.16 -32.15 -20.92
N HIS A 25 -12.29 -31.10 -20.92
CA HIS A 25 -11.71 -30.55 -19.68
C HIS A 25 -11.65 -29.02 -19.73
N ARG A 26 -12.65 -28.36 -20.27
CA ARG A 26 -12.80 -26.89 -20.20
C ARG A 26 -14.18 -26.38 -19.80
N ALA A 27 -15.06 -27.23 -19.37
CA ALA A 27 -16.42 -26.84 -18.97
C ALA A 27 -16.69 -27.19 -17.49
N GLY A 28 -15.84 -26.68 -16.58
CA GLY A 28 -16.05 -26.97 -15.18
C GLY A 28 -15.20 -26.05 -14.31
N ALA A 29 -15.48 -24.75 -14.29
CA ALA A 29 -15.08 -23.86 -13.20
C ALA A 29 -15.44 -22.40 -13.51
N GLU A 30 -16.70 -22.08 -13.68
CA GLU A 30 -17.26 -20.79 -13.26
C GLU A 30 -17.83 -20.93 -11.84
N GLN A 31 -17.14 -21.66 -10.96
CA GLN A 31 -17.33 -21.45 -9.53
C GLN A 31 -16.63 -20.16 -9.21
N GLY A 32 -17.39 -19.19 -8.66
CA GLY A 32 -16.91 -17.84 -8.36
C GLY A 32 -15.59 -17.90 -7.59
N ILE A 33 -14.58 -17.14 -8.05
CA ILE A 33 -13.29 -17.04 -7.36
C ILE A 33 -13.51 -16.44 -5.99
N ASP A 34 -13.12 -17.14 -4.92
CA ASP A 34 -13.12 -16.61 -3.55
C ASP A 34 -12.00 -15.57 -3.39
N LEU A 35 -12.35 -14.29 -3.62
CA LEU A 35 -11.43 -13.18 -3.43
C LEU A 35 -11.12 -12.93 -1.94
N ASP A 36 -11.99 -13.33 -1.01
CA ASP A 36 -11.86 -13.00 0.42
C ASP A 36 -10.75 -13.80 1.09
N GLY A 37 -10.62 -15.08 0.71
CA GLY A 37 -9.55 -15.95 1.19
C GLY A 37 -8.21 -15.77 0.48
N LEU A 38 -8.22 -15.19 -0.72
CA LEU A 38 -7.05 -15.17 -1.60
C LEU A 38 -5.94 -14.25 -1.10
N THR A 39 -4.68 -14.70 -1.25
CA THR A 39 -3.46 -13.88 -1.09
C THR A 39 -2.73 -13.75 -2.44
N LEU A 40 -1.81 -12.79 -2.56
CA LEU A 40 -0.99 -12.62 -3.76
C LEU A 40 -0.25 -13.91 -4.14
N ARG A 41 0.36 -14.55 -3.15
CA ARG A 41 1.14 -15.78 -3.33
C ARG A 41 0.26 -16.94 -3.77
N GLN A 42 -0.94 -17.07 -3.20
CA GLN A 42 -1.91 -18.09 -3.61
C GLN A 42 -2.41 -17.83 -5.03
N ALA A 43 -2.81 -16.59 -5.35
CA ALA A 43 -3.24 -16.21 -6.69
C ALA A 43 -2.17 -16.53 -7.74
N ALA A 44 -0.92 -16.13 -7.50
CA ALA A 44 0.19 -16.41 -8.41
C ALA A 44 0.45 -17.92 -8.56
N ALA A 45 0.35 -18.71 -7.48
CA ALA A 45 0.52 -20.15 -7.51
C ALA A 45 -0.62 -20.86 -8.27
N GLU A 46 -1.86 -20.43 -8.07
CA GLU A 46 -3.02 -21.02 -8.76
C GLU A 46 -3.04 -20.68 -10.26
N LEU A 47 -2.68 -19.45 -10.63
CA LEU A 47 -2.48 -19.03 -12.00
C LEU A 47 -1.35 -19.84 -12.67
N CYS A 48 -0.21 -19.96 -11.99
CA CYS A 48 0.91 -20.76 -12.47
C CYS A 48 0.54 -22.24 -12.69
N ALA A 49 -0.25 -22.81 -11.81
CA ALA A 49 -0.74 -24.18 -11.92
C ALA A 49 -1.88 -24.34 -12.94
N GLY A 50 -2.39 -23.25 -13.52
CA GLY A 50 -3.54 -23.25 -14.42
C GLY A 50 -4.86 -23.69 -13.78
N LYS A 51 -4.98 -23.53 -12.44
CA LYS A 51 -6.22 -23.81 -11.70
C LYS A 51 -7.26 -22.72 -11.93
N ILE A 52 -6.81 -21.48 -12.06
CA ILE A 52 -7.62 -20.31 -12.43
C ILE A 52 -6.95 -19.60 -13.61
N THR A 53 -7.70 -18.78 -14.35
CA THR A 53 -7.16 -17.92 -15.39
C THR A 53 -7.01 -16.49 -14.92
N SER A 54 -6.03 -15.76 -15.46
CA SER A 54 -5.85 -14.33 -15.20
C SER A 54 -7.09 -13.53 -15.62
N LYS A 55 -7.70 -13.92 -16.75
CA LYS A 55 -8.95 -13.32 -17.22
C LYS A 55 -10.08 -13.47 -16.19
N ALA A 56 -10.29 -14.65 -15.61
CA ALA A 56 -11.33 -14.88 -14.61
C ALA A 56 -11.06 -14.09 -13.32
N LEU A 57 -9.81 -14.13 -12.83
CA LEU A 57 -9.42 -13.40 -11.62
C LEU A 57 -9.54 -11.87 -11.81
N THR A 58 -9.10 -11.35 -12.96
CA THR A 58 -9.23 -9.93 -13.29
C THR A 58 -10.69 -9.50 -13.44
N SER A 59 -11.52 -10.35 -14.08
CA SER A 59 -12.97 -10.08 -14.19
C SER A 59 -13.65 -10.02 -12.81
N ALA A 60 -13.32 -10.94 -11.89
CA ALA A 60 -13.83 -10.92 -10.53
C ALA A 60 -13.41 -9.66 -9.76
N ALA A 61 -12.13 -9.25 -9.89
CA ALA A 61 -11.61 -8.03 -9.29
C ALA A 61 -12.33 -6.77 -9.80
N LEU A 62 -12.52 -6.65 -11.13
CA LEU A 62 -13.24 -5.55 -11.76
C LEU A 62 -14.72 -5.50 -11.34
N ALA A 63 -15.37 -6.66 -11.25
CA ALA A 63 -16.76 -6.75 -10.79
C ALA A 63 -16.90 -6.27 -9.34
N ARG A 64 -15.99 -6.69 -8.43
CA ARG A 64 -15.98 -6.22 -7.04
C ARG A 64 -15.65 -4.73 -6.94
N ALA A 65 -14.72 -4.21 -7.77
CA ALA A 65 -14.42 -2.77 -7.81
C ALA A 65 -15.66 -1.94 -8.16
N LYS A 66 -16.48 -2.41 -9.10
CA LYS A 66 -17.76 -1.76 -9.46
C LYS A 66 -18.79 -1.86 -8.34
N ALA A 67 -18.93 -3.05 -7.74
CA ALA A 67 -19.89 -3.27 -6.67
C ALA A 67 -19.61 -2.41 -5.42
N THR A 68 -18.32 -2.07 -5.18
CA THR A 68 -17.87 -1.24 -4.06
C THR A 68 -17.51 0.20 -4.50
N GLY A 69 -18.09 0.69 -5.59
CA GLY A 69 -17.83 2.02 -6.14
C GLY A 69 -18.12 3.18 -5.17
N ASN A 70 -19.04 2.98 -4.20
CA ASN A 70 -19.33 3.91 -3.12
C ASN A 70 -18.12 4.21 -2.20
N LEU A 71 -17.11 3.35 -2.17
CA LEU A 71 -15.86 3.60 -1.41
C LEU A 71 -14.92 4.57 -2.11
N ASN A 72 -15.18 4.90 -3.37
CA ASN A 72 -14.38 5.85 -4.16
C ASN A 72 -12.89 5.48 -4.25
N ALA A 73 -12.59 4.17 -4.34
CA ALA A 73 -11.21 3.67 -4.29
C ALA A 73 -10.39 3.95 -5.56
N PHE A 74 -11.02 4.29 -6.69
CA PHE A 74 -10.37 4.49 -7.98
C PHE A 74 -10.57 5.89 -8.54
N ILE A 75 -9.53 6.46 -9.15
CA ILE A 75 -9.62 7.59 -10.09
C ILE A 75 -9.82 7.06 -11.50
N THR A 76 -9.06 6.02 -11.87
CA THR A 76 -9.16 5.37 -13.18
C THR A 76 -9.23 3.86 -13.01
N LEU A 77 -10.30 3.24 -13.49
CA LEU A 77 -10.43 1.79 -13.61
C LEU A 77 -10.22 1.42 -15.09
N ASP A 78 -9.13 0.72 -15.41
CA ASP A 78 -8.75 0.34 -16.78
C ASP A 78 -9.28 -1.05 -17.13
N GLU A 79 -10.58 -1.18 -17.31
CA GLU A 79 -11.22 -2.46 -17.60
C GLU A 79 -10.71 -3.09 -18.88
N ALA A 80 -10.65 -2.31 -19.95
CA ALA A 80 -10.26 -2.81 -21.27
C ALA A 80 -8.80 -3.24 -21.33
N GLY A 81 -7.89 -2.39 -20.79
CA GLY A 81 -6.47 -2.69 -20.73
C GLY A 81 -6.15 -3.86 -19.81
N ALA A 82 -6.79 -3.93 -18.64
CA ALA A 82 -6.65 -5.03 -17.70
C ALA A 82 -7.10 -6.37 -18.31
N MET A 83 -8.27 -6.42 -18.94
CA MET A 83 -8.78 -7.62 -19.58
C MET A 83 -7.93 -8.06 -20.79
N LYS A 84 -7.40 -7.09 -21.55
CA LYS A 84 -6.45 -7.36 -22.62
C LYS A 84 -5.14 -7.97 -22.09
N ALA A 85 -4.57 -7.39 -21.04
CA ALA A 85 -3.35 -7.87 -20.40
C ALA A 85 -3.54 -9.28 -19.79
N ALA A 86 -4.65 -9.50 -19.08
CA ALA A 86 -5.00 -10.79 -18.51
C ALA A 86 -5.16 -11.87 -19.59
N SER A 87 -5.88 -11.56 -20.70
CA SER A 87 -6.05 -12.48 -21.83
C SER A 87 -4.73 -12.78 -22.51
N ALA A 88 -3.84 -11.78 -22.66
CA ALA A 88 -2.51 -11.99 -23.24
C ALA A 88 -1.63 -12.89 -22.34
N PHE A 89 -1.73 -12.72 -21.02
CA PHE A 89 -1.06 -13.62 -20.08
C PHE A 89 -1.55 -15.06 -20.23
N ASP A 90 -2.87 -15.28 -20.22
CA ASP A 90 -3.45 -16.62 -20.36
C ASP A 90 -3.07 -17.30 -21.69
N ALA A 91 -3.00 -16.52 -22.79
CA ALA A 91 -2.60 -17.03 -24.10
C ALA A 91 -1.11 -17.42 -24.16
N ALA A 92 -0.25 -16.67 -23.47
CA ALA A 92 1.19 -16.91 -23.43
C ALA A 92 1.59 -17.97 -22.38
N HIS A 93 0.77 -18.17 -21.34
CA HIS A 93 1.08 -19.08 -20.25
C HIS A 93 0.74 -20.53 -20.60
N THR A 94 1.74 -21.40 -20.57
CA THR A 94 1.58 -22.84 -20.69
C THR A 94 2.03 -23.52 -19.40
N ARG A 95 1.59 -24.76 -19.15
CA ARG A 95 2.03 -25.55 -17.96
C ARG A 95 3.55 -25.76 -17.88
N ARG A 96 4.29 -25.49 -18.98
CA ARG A 96 5.76 -25.56 -19.03
C ARG A 96 6.43 -24.20 -18.90
N SER A 97 5.66 -23.10 -18.87
CA SER A 97 6.22 -21.75 -18.69
C SER A 97 6.78 -21.57 -17.29
N ALA A 98 7.88 -20.85 -17.19
CA ALA A 98 8.38 -20.42 -15.87
C ALA A 98 7.37 -19.48 -15.21
N CYS A 99 7.09 -19.73 -13.93
CA CYS A 99 6.16 -18.91 -13.15
C CYS A 99 6.80 -17.59 -12.78
N LYS A 100 6.18 -16.49 -13.21
CA LYS A 100 6.58 -15.15 -12.75
C LYS A 100 5.99 -14.87 -11.36
N PRO A 101 6.68 -14.09 -10.50
CA PRO A 101 6.23 -13.81 -9.13
C PRO A 101 4.83 -13.18 -9.01
N LEU A 102 4.44 -12.38 -10.01
CA LEU A 102 3.14 -11.70 -10.09
C LEU A 102 2.35 -12.13 -11.34
N GLY A 103 2.70 -13.26 -11.93
CA GLY A 103 2.19 -13.68 -13.24
C GLY A 103 0.67 -13.75 -13.31
N GLY A 104 0.06 -12.82 -14.05
CA GLY A 104 -1.39 -12.73 -14.27
C GLY A 104 -2.19 -12.18 -13.08
N VAL A 105 -1.57 -11.77 -12.00
CA VAL A 105 -2.27 -11.28 -10.80
C VAL A 105 -2.69 -9.82 -10.98
N PRO A 106 -3.98 -9.47 -10.74
CA PRO A 106 -4.44 -8.09 -10.74
C PRO A 106 -3.87 -7.30 -9.55
N VAL A 107 -3.34 -6.10 -9.83
CA VAL A 107 -2.81 -5.16 -8.85
C VAL A 107 -3.29 -3.74 -9.14
N VAL A 108 -3.19 -2.86 -8.14
CA VAL A 108 -3.53 -1.44 -8.27
C VAL A 108 -2.33 -0.56 -7.96
N ILE A 109 -2.29 0.63 -8.57
CA ILE A 109 -1.21 1.60 -8.41
C ILE A 109 -1.80 2.94 -7.98
N LYS A 110 -1.25 3.54 -6.91
CA LYS A 110 -1.65 4.88 -6.46
C LYS A 110 -1.48 5.91 -7.56
N ASP A 111 -2.38 6.86 -7.63
CA ASP A 111 -2.47 7.75 -8.79
C ASP A 111 -1.32 8.76 -8.92
N ASN A 112 -0.51 8.97 -7.88
CA ASN A 112 0.72 9.76 -8.00
C ASN A 112 1.92 8.98 -8.58
N ILE A 113 1.78 7.70 -8.89
CA ILE A 113 2.82 6.86 -9.50
C ILE A 113 2.50 6.69 -10.98
N GLU A 114 3.42 7.04 -11.85
CA GLU A 114 3.24 6.99 -13.30
C GLU A 114 3.08 5.56 -13.81
N VAL A 115 2.03 5.35 -14.61
CA VAL A 115 1.77 4.11 -15.35
C VAL A 115 1.53 4.50 -16.81
N ALA A 116 2.34 3.96 -17.71
CA ALA A 116 2.27 4.28 -19.13
C ALA A 116 0.87 4.03 -19.71
N GLY A 117 0.34 5.03 -20.41
CA GLY A 117 -0.96 4.96 -21.06
C GLY A 117 -2.17 5.22 -20.15
N LEU A 118 -1.98 5.40 -18.83
CA LEU A 118 -3.05 5.75 -17.90
C LEU A 118 -2.85 7.15 -17.34
N PRO A 119 -3.92 7.92 -17.08
CA PRO A 119 -3.80 9.19 -16.39
C PRO A 119 -3.06 9.06 -15.07
N SER A 120 -2.16 9.98 -14.78
CA SER A 120 -1.41 10.05 -13.51
C SER A 120 -1.58 11.45 -12.95
N THR A 121 -2.69 11.64 -12.23
CA THR A 121 -3.20 12.96 -11.89
C THR A 121 -2.67 13.46 -10.54
N ALA A 122 -2.01 12.60 -9.75
CA ALA A 122 -1.67 12.86 -8.36
C ALA A 122 -2.90 13.32 -7.52
N GLY A 123 -4.10 12.91 -7.94
CA GLY A 123 -5.37 13.29 -7.31
C GLY A 123 -5.76 14.74 -7.52
N THR A 124 -5.11 15.51 -8.42
CA THR A 124 -5.42 16.94 -8.65
C THR A 124 -5.94 17.22 -10.06
N PRO A 125 -6.91 18.15 -10.23
CA PRO A 125 -7.42 18.55 -11.54
C PRO A 125 -6.35 19.10 -12.48
N ALA A 126 -5.31 19.71 -11.95
CA ALA A 126 -4.22 20.29 -12.72
C ALA A 126 -3.52 19.28 -13.64
N LEU A 127 -3.44 18.03 -13.20
CA LEU A 127 -2.78 16.95 -13.93
C LEU A 127 -3.76 15.93 -14.54
N LYS A 128 -5.06 16.21 -14.57
CA LYS A 128 -6.09 15.26 -15.03
C LYS A 128 -5.87 14.69 -16.43
N ASN A 129 -5.18 15.44 -17.30
CA ASN A 129 -4.89 15.06 -18.68
C ASN A 129 -3.45 14.55 -18.87
N PHE A 130 -2.65 14.46 -17.79
CA PHE A 130 -1.29 13.96 -17.90
C PHE A 130 -1.28 12.44 -18.02
N ILE A 131 -0.86 11.95 -19.19
CA ILE A 131 -0.70 10.51 -19.48
C ILE A 131 0.78 10.25 -19.74
N PRO A 132 1.50 9.58 -18.82
CA PRO A 132 2.91 9.28 -18.99
C PRO A 132 3.13 8.27 -20.12
N ARG A 133 4.27 8.42 -20.83
CA ARG A 133 4.68 7.50 -21.91
C ARG A 133 5.46 6.30 -21.41
N LYS A 134 5.92 6.33 -20.16
CA LYS A 134 6.69 5.26 -19.51
C LYS A 134 6.15 5.02 -18.11
N ASP A 135 6.25 3.78 -17.67
CA ASP A 135 6.00 3.45 -16.27
C ASP A 135 7.08 4.08 -15.37
N ALA A 136 6.72 4.50 -14.17
CA ALA A 136 7.70 4.67 -13.09
C ALA A 136 8.48 3.36 -12.89
N PRO A 137 9.79 3.40 -12.59
CA PRO A 137 10.59 2.18 -12.46
C PRO A 137 10.00 1.15 -11.49
N VAL A 138 9.35 1.59 -10.41
CA VAL A 138 8.68 0.69 -9.45
C VAL A 138 7.45 0.00 -10.07
N ALA A 139 6.67 0.70 -10.90
CA ALA A 139 5.52 0.12 -11.61
C ALA A 139 5.98 -0.81 -12.75
N ALA A 140 7.04 -0.42 -13.48
CA ALA A 140 7.63 -1.26 -14.53
C ALA A 140 8.07 -2.62 -13.98
N ARG A 141 8.73 -2.66 -12.82
CA ARG A 141 9.15 -3.91 -12.17
C ARG A 141 7.99 -4.83 -11.82
N LEU A 142 6.84 -4.28 -11.38
CA LEU A 142 5.63 -5.09 -11.15
C LEU A 142 5.10 -5.66 -12.48
N ARG A 143 5.03 -4.84 -13.52
CA ARG A 143 4.59 -5.28 -14.85
C ARG A 143 5.51 -6.36 -15.43
N ASP A 144 6.82 -6.19 -15.32
CA ASP A 144 7.84 -7.16 -15.78
C ASP A 144 7.75 -8.49 -15.01
N ALA A 145 7.38 -8.41 -13.72
CA ALA A 145 7.08 -9.59 -12.90
C ALA A 145 5.74 -10.26 -13.25
N GLY A 146 4.99 -9.71 -14.22
CA GLY A 146 3.77 -10.28 -14.77
C GLY A 146 2.46 -9.77 -14.16
N ALA A 147 2.49 -8.71 -13.37
CA ALA A 147 1.27 -8.13 -12.79
C ALA A 147 0.35 -7.55 -13.86
N VAL A 148 -0.96 -7.67 -13.65
CA VAL A 148 -2.01 -7.01 -14.43
C VAL A 148 -2.46 -5.76 -13.66
N ILE A 149 -2.08 -4.57 -14.14
CA ILE A 149 -2.51 -3.31 -13.52
C ILE A 149 -3.95 -3.05 -13.93
N ILE A 150 -4.88 -3.03 -12.96
CA ILE A 150 -6.31 -2.84 -13.24
C ILE A 150 -6.77 -1.38 -13.12
N GLY A 151 -5.92 -0.49 -12.62
CA GLY A 151 -6.26 0.92 -12.51
C GLY A 151 -5.37 1.73 -11.58
N LYS A 152 -5.68 3.02 -11.55
CA LYS A 152 -5.07 4.05 -10.69
C LYS A 152 -5.99 4.34 -9.52
N THR A 153 -5.48 4.16 -8.30
CA THR A 153 -6.28 4.34 -7.09
C THR A 153 -6.34 5.78 -6.64
N ASN A 154 -7.49 6.15 -6.10
CA ASN A 154 -7.72 7.45 -5.52
C ASN A 154 -6.84 7.67 -4.27
N MET A 155 -6.63 8.93 -3.94
CA MET A 155 -5.68 9.34 -2.92
C MET A 155 -6.06 10.70 -2.35
N HIS A 156 -5.51 11.05 -1.20
CA HIS A 156 -5.54 12.43 -0.76
C HIS A 156 -4.85 13.31 -1.80
N GLU A 157 -5.46 14.43 -2.20
CA GLU A 157 -4.94 15.28 -3.28
C GLU A 157 -3.48 15.65 -3.05
N LEU A 158 -2.63 15.50 -4.07
CA LEU A 158 -1.17 15.74 -4.05
C LEU A 158 -0.42 15.00 -2.93
N ALA A 159 -1.01 13.96 -2.35
CA ALA A 159 -0.51 13.21 -1.20
C ALA A 159 -0.39 14.02 0.12
N PHE A 160 -0.93 15.22 0.21
CA PHE A 160 -0.82 16.15 1.33
C PHE A 160 -1.88 15.97 2.42
N GLY A 161 -2.12 14.72 2.85
CA GLY A 161 -3.06 14.48 3.97
C GLY A 161 -3.19 13.02 4.37
N ILE A 162 -3.85 12.82 5.50
CA ILE A 162 -3.97 11.51 6.18
C ILE A 162 -5.37 10.90 6.11
N SER A 163 -6.37 11.61 5.61
CA SER A 163 -7.77 11.15 5.64
C SER A 163 -8.21 10.44 4.37
N GLY A 164 -7.57 10.70 3.24
CA GLY A 164 -8.01 10.27 1.91
C GLY A 164 -9.04 11.22 1.30
N TYR A 165 -9.17 12.43 1.85
CA TYR A 165 -10.04 13.45 1.30
C TYR A 165 -9.57 13.86 -0.10
N ASN A 166 -10.51 13.92 -1.05
CA ASN A 166 -10.26 14.41 -2.40
C ASN A 166 -11.54 15.01 -2.96
N ALA A 167 -11.56 16.32 -3.14
CA ALA A 167 -12.73 17.03 -3.63
C ALA A 167 -12.90 16.94 -5.16
N ALA A 168 -11.81 16.64 -5.88
CA ALA A 168 -11.82 16.60 -7.35
C ALA A 168 -12.32 15.27 -7.92
N PHE A 169 -11.87 14.16 -7.33
CA PHE A 169 -12.15 12.80 -7.81
C PHE A 169 -13.07 12.07 -6.84
N LYS A 170 -14.36 12.17 -7.07
CA LYS A 170 -15.41 11.55 -6.24
C LYS A 170 -16.40 10.78 -7.08
N SER A 171 -16.85 9.64 -6.59
CA SER A 171 -17.85 8.79 -7.24
C SER A 171 -19.27 9.01 -6.67
N GLY A 172 -19.44 9.89 -5.67
CA GLY A 172 -20.69 10.18 -5.00
C GLY A 172 -20.76 11.64 -4.53
N PRO A 173 -21.77 12.02 -3.76
CA PRO A 173 -21.94 13.38 -3.27
C PRO A 173 -20.82 13.81 -2.32
N GLU A 174 -20.32 12.89 -1.52
CA GLU A 174 -19.33 13.15 -0.49
C GLU A 174 -17.90 12.89 -1.00
N PRO A 175 -16.98 13.84 -0.79
CA PRO A 175 -15.60 13.70 -1.21
C PRO A 175 -14.82 12.67 -0.36
N GLY A 176 -13.73 12.15 -0.94
CA GLY A 176 -12.77 11.27 -0.25
C GLY A 176 -13.07 9.78 -0.37
N VAL A 177 -12.07 8.98 -0.01
CA VAL A 177 -12.10 7.52 -0.01
C VAL A 177 -12.61 7.01 1.33
N ARG A 178 -13.45 5.98 1.29
CA ARG A 178 -14.07 5.37 2.46
C ARG A 178 -13.35 4.10 2.89
N SER A 179 -13.39 3.83 4.21
CA SER A 179 -12.82 2.61 4.78
C SER A 179 -13.54 1.36 4.25
N ALA A 180 -12.75 0.32 4.02
CA ALA A 180 -13.25 -0.99 3.64
C ALA A 180 -14.18 -1.63 4.69
N TYR A 181 -14.04 -1.28 5.95
CA TYR A 181 -14.80 -1.89 7.06
C TYR A 181 -16.03 -1.07 7.49
N ASP A 182 -16.08 0.21 7.14
CA ASP A 182 -17.20 1.10 7.41
C ASP A 182 -17.17 2.28 6.45
N SER A 183 -18.11 2.32 5.52
CA SER A 183 -18.20 3.36 4.49
C SER A 183 -18.55 4.76 5.02
N THR A 184 -18.86 4.90 6.30
CA THR A 184 -19.05 6.20 6.96
C THR A 184 -17.74 6.78 7.51
N ARG A 185 -16.64 6.02 7.43
CA ARG A 185 -15.33 6.34 7.99
C ARG A 185 -14.31 6.61 6.91
N ILE A 186 -13.22 7.35 7.29
CA ILE A 186 -12.10 7.59 6.40
C ILE A 186 -11.33 6.30 6.09
N ALA A 187 -10.78 6.20 4.88
CA ALA A 187 -9.85 5.14 4.54
C ALA A 187 -8.43 5.38 5.07
N GLY A 188 -8.17 6.56 5.63
CA GLY A 188 -6.81 7.00 5.89
C GLY A 188 -6.09 7.41 4.60
N GLY A 189 -4.89 7.96 4.71
CA GLY A 189 -4.18 8.52 3.56
C GLY A 189 -2.66 8.61 3.73
N SER A 190 -2.04 8.99 2.63
CA SER A 190 -2.61 9.44 1.35
C SER A 190 -2.86 8.33 0.33
N SER A 191 -2.37 7.06 0.52
CA SER A 191 -2.62 5.92 -0.39
C SER A 191 -3.97 5.24 -0.12
N SER A 192 -5.02 6.04 0.00
CA SER A 192 -6.34 5.68 0.51
C SER A 192 -7.02 4.61 -0.33
N GLY A 193 -7.11 4.82 -1.63
CA GLY A 193 -7.78 3.91 -2.56
C GLY A 193 -7.03 2.58 -2.70
N THR A 194 -5.69 2.58 -2.60
CA THR A 194 -4.90 1.33 -2.60
C THR A 194 -5.26 0.48 -1.37
N ALA A 195 -5.31 1.10 -0.17
CA ALA A 195 -5.67 0.40 1.05
C ALA A 195 -7.14 -0.09 1.03
N ALA A 196 -8.08 0.76 0.59
CA ALA A 196 -9.48 0.39 0.45
C ALA A 196 -9.66 -0.79 -0.53
N ALA A 197 -8.99 -0.77 -1.68
CA ALA A 197 -9.06 -1.85 -2.66
C ALA A 197 -8.51 -3.19 -2.12
N ILE A 198 -7.46 -3.16 -1.30
CA ILE A 198 -6.92 -4.36 -0.65
C ILE A 198 -7.82 -4.80 0.51
N GLY A 199 -8.30 -3.86 1.33
CA GLY A 199 -9.20 -4.12 2.45
C GLY A 199 -10.49 -4.78 2.01
N THR A 200 -11.14 -4.29 0.95
CA THR A 200 -12.34 -4.87 0.34
C THR A 200 -12.07 -6.11 -0.51
N ARG A 201 -10.84 -6.60 -0.56
CA ARG A 201 -10.46 -7.80 -1.33
C ARG A 201 -10.72 -7.66 -2.84
N ILE A 202 -10.74 -6.44 -3.39
CA ILE A 202 -10.76 -6.22 -4.85
C ILE A 202 -9.49 -6.81 -5.46
N VAL A 203 -8.36 -6.49 -4.86
CA VAL A 203 -7.03 -7.01 -5.21
C VAL A 203 -6.29 -7.49 -3.97
N THR A 204 -5.31 -8.34 -4.17
CA THR A 204 -4.46 -8.85 -3.09
C THR A 204 -3.28 -7.95 -2.78
N ALA A 205 -2.92 -7.04 -3.69
CA ALA A 205 -1.74 -6.20 -3.57
C ALA A 205 -1.82 -4.93 -4.43
N GLY A 206 -1.03 -3.94 -4.07
CA GLY A 206 -0.87 -2.69 -4.80
C GLY A 206 0.37 -1.92 -4.37
N LEU A 207 0.55 -0.77 -5.00
CA LEU A 207 1.66 0.14 -4.71
C LEU A 207 1.14 1.50 -4.31
N GLY A 208 1.63 2.02 -3.20
CA GLY A 208 1.41 3.38 -2.71
C GLY A 208 2.69 4.19 -2.65
N SER A 209 2.63 5.35 -2.03
CA SER A 209 3.78 6.18 -1.67
C SER A 209 3.67 6.62 -0.22
N ASP A 210 4.82 6.84 0.45
CA ASP A 210 4.88 7.19 1.86
C ASP A 210 5.92 8.31 2.07
N THR A 211 5.46 9.44 2.60
CA THR A 211 6.29 10.57 3.02
C THR A 211 6.36 10.63 4.54
N GLY A 212 5.22 10.46 5.23
CA GLY A 212 5.10 10.53 6.68
C GLY A 212 4.21 9.45 7.29
N GLY A 213 3.85 8.39 6.52
CA GLY A 213 2.94 7.32 6.96
C GLY A 213 1.96 6.88 5.88
N SER A 214 2.08 7.42 4.66
CA SER A 214 1.00 7.33 3.66
C SER A 214 0.76 5.96 3.02
N VAL A 215 1.49 4.88 3.35
CA VAL A 215 1.08 3.49 3.10
C VAL A 215 0.67 2.80 4.40
N ARG A 216 1.26 3.20 5.53
CA ARG A 216 1.06 2.57 6.84
C ARG A 216 -0.27 2.99 7.46
N ILE A 217 -0.56 4.29 7.54
CA ILE A 217 -1.82 4.84 8.05
C ILE A 217 -3.04 4.21 7.34
N PRO A 218 -3.17 4.28 6.00
CA PRO A 218 -4.33 3.71 5.35
C PRO A 218 -4.40 2.18 5.47
N CYS A 219 -3.26 1.47 5.50
CA CYS A 219 -3.26 0.04 5.76
C CYS A 219 -3.73 -0.31 7.18
N ALA A 220 -3.35 0.47 8.19
CA ALA A 220 -3.85 0.29 9.56
C ALA A 220 -5.37 0.41 9.62
N LEU A 221 -5.95 1.40 8.91
CA LEU A 221 -7.39 1.68 8.92
C LEU A 221 -8.22 0.78 7.98
N ASN A 222 -7.59 0.01 7.08
CA ASN A 222 -8.26 -0.92 6.17
C ASN A 222 -7.83 -2.39 6.35
N GLY A 223 -7.07 -2.69 7.40
CA GLY A 223 -6.67 -4.06 7.72
C GLY A 223 -5.75 -4.71 6.68
N CYS A 224 -4.91 -3.93 5.99
CA CYS A 224 -3.87 -4.43 5.09
C CYS A 224 -2.47 -4.28 5.70
N ALA A 225 -1.50 -5.01 5.15
CA ALA A 225 -0.09 -4.94 5.49
C ALA A 225 0.65 -4.00 4.54
N SER A 226 1.69 -3.33 5.01
CA SER A 226 2.53 -2.46 4.17
C SER A 226 3.97 -2.36 4.64
N LEU A 227 4.84 -1.94 3.73
CA LEU A 227 6.22 -1.56 4.01
C LEU A 227 6.46 -0.13 3.52
N ARG A 228 6.91 0.74 4.42
CA ARG A 228 7.73 1.88 4.08
C ARG A 228 9.19 1.41 4.07
N PRO A 229 9.88 1.34 2.93
CA PRO A 229 11.27 0.93 2.91
C PRO A 229 12.19 2.03 3.44
N THR A 230 13.43 1.66 3.77
CA THR A 230 14.52 2.61 4.00
C THR A 230 14.58 3.58 2.81
N VAL A 231 14.70 4.89 3.10
CA VAL A 231 14.79 5.92 2.04
C VAL A 231 15.95 5.60 1.10
N GLY A 232 15.68 5.67 -0.22
CA GLY A 232 16.64 5.33 -1.27
C GLY A 232 16.72 3.85 -1.64
N ARG A 233 16.00 2.94 -0.94
CA ARG A 233 15.94 1.52 -1.31
C ARG A 233 15.22 1.29 -2.63
N TYR A 234 14.18 2.05 -2.91
CA TYR A 234 13.43 1.98 -4.17
C TYR A 234 13.69 3.24 -5.02
N PRO A 235 13.67 3.11 -6.36
CA PRO A 235 13.76 4.29 -7.22
C PRO A 235 12.52 5.17 -7.06
N GLY A 236 12.72 6.49 -6.92
CA GLY A 236 11.64 7.48 -6.76
C GLY A 236 11.21 8.16 -8.06
N GLU A 237 11.86 7.89 -9.18
CA GLU A 237 11.50 8.47 -10.47
C GLU A 237 10.07 8.09 -10.89
N GLY A 238 9.34 9.05 -11.48
CA GLY A 238 7.97 8.82 -11.93
C GLY A 238 6.91 8.83 -10.82
N ILE A 239 7.25 9.35 -9.64
CA ILE A 239 6.31 9.57 -8.54
C ILE A 239 6.17 11.08 -8.32
N ALA A 240 4.92 11.59 -8.31
CA ALA A 240 4.68 12.98 -7.93
C ALA A 240 5.06 13.18 -6.46
N PRO A 241 5.99 14.12 -6.18
CA PRO A 241 6.68 14.20 -4.90
C PRO A 241 5.98 15.09 -3.86
N ILE A 242 6.40 14.92 -2.61
CA ILE A 242 6.31 15.92 -1.55
C ILE A 242 7.73 16.37 -1.15
N SER A 243 8.62 15.40 -0.85
CA SER A 243 9.93 15.69 -0.25
C SER A 243 10.93 14.59 -0.63
N HIS A 244 11.95 14.92 -1.42
CA HIS A 244 12.99 13.97 -1.84
C HIS A 244 13.75 13.35 -0.66
N THR A 245 13.81 14.06 0.47
CA THR A 245 14.45 13.55 1.69
C THR A 245 13.66 12.42 2.36
N ARG A 246 12.34 12.36 2.13
CA ARG A 246 11.41 11.51 2.88
C ARG A 246 10.62 10.53 2.02
N ASP A 247 10.38 10.86 0.74
CA ASP A 247 9.48 10.11 -0.13
C ASP A 247 10.02 8.73 -0.47
N THR A 248 9.13 7.74 -0.47
CA THR A 248 9.40 6.42 -1.03
C THR A 248 8.12 5.81 -1.59
N ALA A 249 8.24 4.98 -2.63
CA ALA A 249 7.17 4.04 -2.94
C ALA A 249 7.06 3.02 -1.79
N GLY A 250 5.86 2.49 -1.57
CA GLY A 250 5.62 1.48 -0.55
C GLY A 250 4.66 0.39 -1.04
N PRO A 251 5.07 -0.88 -0.99
CA PRO A 251 4.19 -2.01 -1.28
C PRO A 251 3.14 -2.16 -0.17
N MET A 252 1.91 -2.45 -0.60
CA MET A 252 0.74 -2.70 0.23
C MET A 252 0.11 -4.02 -0.23
N ALA A 253 -0.26 -4.88 0.71
CA ALA A 253 -0.84 -6.18 0.38
C ALA A 253 -1.75 -6.72 1.49
N ALA A 254 -2.43 -7.84 1.20
CA ALA A 254 -3.27 -8.51 2.18
C ALA A 254 -2.47 -9.11 3.35
N THR A 255 -1.17 -9.41 3.14
CA THR A 255 -0.28 -10.06 4.12
C THR A 255 1.14 -9.50 4.03
N ILE A 256 1.91 -9.58 5.14
CA ILE A 256 3.34 -9.23 5.12
C ILE A 256 4.14 -10.18 4.21
N ALA A 257 3.73 -11.44 4.14
CA ALA A 257 4.35 -12.39 3.22
C ALA A 257 4.20 -11.97 1.74
N ASP A 258 3.09 -11.34 1.38
CA ASP A 258 2.85 -10.78 0.06
C ASP A 258 3.61 -9.46 -0.15
N VAL A 259 3.72 -8.60 0.88
CA VAL A 259 4.59 -7.41 0.86
C VAL A 259 6.04 -7.79 0.60
N ALA A 260 6.52 -8.89 1.19
CA ALA A 260 7.87 -9.41 0.96
C ALA A 260 8.09 -9.89 -0.50
N VAL A 261 7.04 -10.38 -1.17
CA VAL A 261 7.10 -10.70 -2.61
C VAL A 261 7.25 -9.41 -3.44
N LEU A 262 6.47 -8.38 -3.11
CA LEU A 262 6.57 -7.08 -3.79
C LEU A 262 7.93 -6.41 -3.55
N ASP A 263 8.45 -6.43 -2.31
CA ASP A 263 9.80 -5.93 -2.01
C ASP A 263 10.86 -6.62 -2.86
N ARG A 264 10.80 -7.95 -2.96
CA ARG A 264 11.71 -8.72 -3.80
C ARG A 264 11.61 -8.36 -5.28
N VAL A 265 10.42 -8.12 -5.79
CA VAL A 265 10.21 -7.69 -7.18
C VAL A 265 10.77 -6.30 -7.41
N ILE A 266 10.60 -5.38 -6.46
CA ILE A 266 11.01 -3.99 -6.62
C ILE A 266 12.50 -3.81 -6.32
N ALA A 267 13.02 -4.36 -5.23
CA ALA A 267 14.42 -4.16 -4.79
C ALA A 267 15.38 -5.28 -5.23
N GLY A 268 14.84 -6.39 -5.70
CA GLY A 268 15.63 -7.60 -5.98
C GLY A 268 15.90 -8.44 -4.74
N GLY A 269 16.75 -9.44 -4.90
CA GLY A 269 17.12 -10.36 -3.83
C GLY A 269 16.35 -11.69 -3.82
N GLY A 270 16.73 -12.58 -2.90
CA GLY A 270 16.11 -13.91 -2.74
C GLY A 270 14.85 -13.90 -1.88
N PRO A 271 14.18 -15.06 -1.74
CA PRO A 271 13.08 -15.22 -0.80
C PRO A 271 13.50 -14.90 0.65
N ILE A 272 12.52 -14.50 1.47
CA ILE A 272 12.70 -14.24 2.89
C ILE A 272 11.91 -15.31 3.66
N ALA A 273 12.56 -15.94 4.64
CA ALA A 273 11.89 -16.82 5.61
C ALA A 273 11.41 -15.99 6.82
N PRO A 274 10.30 -16.37 7.47
CA PRO A 274 9.90 -15.76 8.72
C PRO A 274 10.96 -15.91 9.80
N ALA A 275 11.13 -14.89 10.63
CA ALA A 275 12.03 -14.94 11.77
C ALA A 275 11.56 -15.98 12.82
N ASN A 276 12.47 -16.49 13.62
CA ASN A 276 12.13 -17.23 14.81
C ASN A 276 11.70 -16.25 15.93
N PRO A 277 10.47 -16.27 16.45
CA PRO A 277 10.01 -15.34 17.47
C PRO A 277 10.91 -15.27 18.71
N LYS A 278 11.54 -16.39 19.10
CA LYS A 278 12.43 -16.45 20.27
C LYS A 278 13.75 -15.69 20.10
N GLU A 279 14.07 -15.31 18.86
CA GLU A 279 15.29 -14.56 18.50
C GLU A 279 14.97 -13.10 18.19
N VAL A 280 13.72 -12.68 18.41
CA VAL A 280 13.26 -11.31 18.13
C VAL A 280 13.18 -10.52 19.43
N ARG A 281 13.79 -9.33 19.42
CA ARG A 281 13.76 -8.38 20.53
C ARG A 281 13.17 -7.03 20.07
N ILE A 282 12.07 -6.64 20.70
CA ILE A 282 11.28 -5.45 20.32
C ILE A 282 11.23 -4.48 21.50
N GLY A 283 11.52 -3.21 21.23
CA GLY A 283 11.33 -2.10 22.16
C GLY A 283 9.94 -1.48 22.04
N VAL A 284 9.34 -1.07 23.15
CA VAL A 284 8.10 -0.28 23.18
C VAL A 284 8.42 1.09 23.75
N VAL A 285 8.10 2.16 23.01
CA VAL A 285 8.40 3.54 23.38
C VAL A 285 7.15 4.19 23.96
N ALA A 286 7.19 4.57 25.24
CA ALA A 286 6.05 5.15 25.94
C ALA A 286 5.48 6.42 25.27
N ALA A 287 6.33 7.26 24.70
CA ALA A 287 5.90 8.47 23.99
C ALA A 287 5.02 8.19 22.76
N MET A 288 5.13 7.00 22.16
CA MET A 288 4.34 6.57 21.00
C MET A 288 3.01 5.90 21.41
N LEU A 289 2.71 5.82 22.70
CA LEU A 289 1.45 5.33 23.27
C LEU A 289 0.51 6.48 23.70
N ALA A 290 0.80 7.71 23.33
CA ALA A 290 -0.04 8.85 23.63
C ALA A 290 -1.29 8.91 22.75
N ASN A 291 -2.38 9.49 23.30
CA ASN A 291 -3.63 9.80 22.59
C ASN A 291 -4.38 8.57 22.02
N LEU A 292 -4.12 7.37 22.53
CA LEU A 292 -4.80 6.15 22.06
C LEU A 292 -6.29 6.20 22.43
N ASP A 293 -7.15 5.73 21.51
CA ASP A 293 -8.50 5.35 21.89
C ASP A 293 -8.51 3.95 22.54
N ASP A 294 -9.62 3.63 23.23
CA ASP A 294 -9.73 2.37 23.98
C ASP A 294 -9.55 1.14 23.11
N ASP A 295 -10.11 1.13 21.88
CA ASP A 295 -9.98 0.00 20.97
C ASP A 295 -8.52 -0.22 20.54
N THR A 296 -7.79 0.87 20.27
CA THR A 296 -6.38 0.81 19.88
C THR A 296 -5.50 0.37 21.06
N ASP A 297 -5.69 0.95 22.25
CA ASP A 297 -4.89 0.58 23.44
C ASP A 297 -5.09 -0.89 23.81
N VAL A 298 -6.34 -1.35 23.91
CA VAL A 298 -6.67 -2.73 24.27
C VAL A 298 -6.12 -3.72 23.23
N ALA A 299 -6.29 -3.43 21.94
CA ALA A 299 -5.80 -4.31 20.88
C ALA A 299 -4.29 -4.37 20.84
N PHE A 300 -3.60 -3.23 21.01
CA PHE A 300 -2.14 -3.17 21.02
C PHE A 300 -1.55 -3.94 22.22
N ARG A 301 -2.06 -3.73 23.44
CA ARG A 301 -1.59 -4.47 24.63
C ARG A 301 -1.82 -5.98 24.48
N ALA A 302 -2.99 -6.37 23.97
CA ALA A 302 -3.26 -7.79 23.70
C ALA A 302 -2.31 -8.37 22.63
N ALA A 303 -1.92 -7.59 21.63
CA ALA A 303 -0.92 -7.98 20.65
C ALA A 303 0.45 -8.20 21.30
N LEU A 304 0.92 -7.28 22.15
CA LEU A 304 2.18 -7.46 22.90
C LEU A 304 2.17 -8.72 23.76
N ASP A 305 1.05 -9.04 24.42
CA ASP A 305 0.93 -10.25 25.22
C ASP A 305 0.99 -11.53 24.37
N LYS A 306 0.38 -11.52 23.18
CA LYS A 306 0.53 -12.64 22.22
C LYS A 306 1.99 -12.82 21.78
N LEU A 307 2.72 -11.71 21.56
CA LEU A 307 4.13 -11.73 21.18
C LEU A 307 4.99 -12.34 22.31
N ARG A 308 4.80 -11.89 23.56
CA ARG A 308 5.49 -12.45 24.73
C ARG A 308 5.23 -13.96 24.89
N LYS A 309 3.97 -14.39 24.75
CA LYS A 309 3.58 -15.82 24.78
C LYS A 309 4.22 -16.63 23.66
N ALA A 310 4.47 -16.03 22.50
CA ALA A 310 5.17 -16.68 21.39
C ALA A 310 6.70 -16.70 21.54
N GLY A 311 7.23 -16.08 22.59
CA GLY A 311 8.66 -16.04 22.90
C GLY A 311 9.42 -14.81 22.41
N VAL A 312 8.72 -13.80 21.87
CA VAL A 312 9.34 -12.51 21.53
C VAL A 312 9.73 -11.78 22.81
N THR A 313 10.95 -11.28 22.87
CA THR A 313 11.39 -10.41 23.97
C THR A 313 10.85 -8.99 23.73
N VAL A 314 9.95 -8.55 24.60
CA VAL A 314 9.37 -7.19 24.54
C VAL A 314 9.86 -6.42 25.76
N VAL A 315 10.52 -5.28 25.53
CA VAL A 315 11.10 -4.40 26.58
C VAL A 315 10.62 -2.97 26.40
N ASP A 316 10.47 -2.26 27.52
CA ASP A 316 10.23 -0.83 27.49
C ASP A 316 11.55 -0.10 27.20
N VAL A 317 11.52 0.89 26.32
CA VAL A 317 12.68 1.70 25.94
C VAL A 317 12.33 3.18 25.98
N ASP A 318 13.34 3.99 26.27
CA ASP A 318 13.21 5.43 26.29
C ASP A 318 13.88 6.06 25.08
N MET A 319 13.14 6.97 24.42
CA MET A 319 13.64 7.80 23.31
C MET A 319 13.46 9.29 23.67
N PRO A 320 14.31 9.82 24.55
CA PRO A 320 14.18 11.21 25.00
C PRO A 320 14.30 12.18 23.82
N LYS A 321 13.53 13.25 23.84
CA LYS A 321 13.48 14.28 22.78
C LYS A 321 12.92 13.79 21.43
N LEU A 322 12.32 12.59 21.35
CA LEU A 322 11.75 12.09 20.10
C LEU A 322 10.75 13.08 19.49
N ALA A 323 9.79 13.55 20.29
CA ALA A 323 8.77 14.49 19.84
C ALA A 323 9.36 15.84 19.43
N ASP A 324 10.32 16.37 20.20
CA ASP A 324 10.97 17.65 19.90
C ASP A 324 11.76 17.58 18.60
N LEU A 325 12.58 16.54 18.43
CA LEU A 325 13.37 16.34 17.21
C LEU A 325 12.45 16.10 15.99
N ASN A 326 11.39 15.33 16.17
CA ASN A 326 10.40 15.10 15.13
C ASN A 326 9.74 16.43 14.68
N GLY A 327 9.31 17.25 15.61
CA GLY A 327 8.72 18.56 15.32
C GLY A 327 9.68 19.51 14.59
N GLN A 328 10.97 19.46 14.92
CA GLN A 328 11.99 20.27 14.24
C GLN A 328 12.31 19.79 12.81
N VAL A 329 11.97 18.57 12.44
CA VAL A 329 12.25 17.99 11.11
C VAL A 329 11.01 17.95 10.24
N GLY A 330 9.86 17.49 10.76
CA GLY A 330 8.69 17.10 9.98
C GLY A 330 8.21 18.14 8.98
N PHE A 331 7.51 19.18 9.48
CA PHE A 331 7.01 20.26 8.62
C PHE A 331 8.12 21.08 7.96
N PRO A 332 9.23 21.47 8.65
CA PRO A 332 10.31 22.21 8.02
C PRO A 332 10.85 21.54 6.75
N VAL A 333 11.08 20.22 6.76
CA VAL A 333 11.60 19.52 5.61
C VAL A 333 10.52 19.32 4.55
N ALA A 334 9.36 18.78 4.92
CA ALA A 334 8.32 18.43 3.96
C ALA A 334 7.79 19.64 3.19
N LEU A 335 7.45 20.74 3.89
CA LEU A 335 6.87 21.93 3.27
C LEU A 335 7.88 22.74 2.45
N TYR A 336 9.14 22.77 2.90
CA TYR A 336 10.17 23.52 2.20
C TYR A 336 10.60 22.83 0.89
N GLU A 337 10.80 21.50 0.93
CA GLU A 337 11.18 20.72 -0.25
C GLU A 337 10.06 20.60 -1.28
N ALA A 338 8.79 20.60 -0.84
CA ALA A 338 7.63 20.41 -1.71
C ALA A 338 7.57 21.37 -2.90
N TYR A 339 8.04 22.61 -2.74
CA TYR A 339 8.08 23.58 -3.84
C TYR A 339 9.06 23.15 -4.94
N ASP A 340 10.33 22.96 -4.59
CA ASP A 340 11.37 22.65 -5.57
C ASP A 340 11.15 21.28 -6.22
N ASP A 341 10.73 20.30 -5.45
CA ASP A 341 10.47 18.94 -5.92
C ASP A 341 9.28 18.91 -6.89
N MET A 342 8.20 19.65 -6.58
CA MET A 342 7.05 19.74 -7.49
C MET A 342 7.41 20.52 -8.77
N VAL A 343 8.18 21.60 -8.69
CA VAL A 343 8.69 22.33 -9.87
C VAL A 343 9.51 21.40 -10.75
N ALA A 344 10.43 20.62 -10.17
CA ALA A 344 11.23 19.66 -10.91
C ALA A 344 10.37 18.56 -11.56
N TYR A 345 9.37 18.06 -10.84
CA TYR A 345 8.42 17.08 -11.36
C TYR A 345 7.63 17.62 -12.55
N LEU A 346 7.01 18.81 -12.42
CA LEU A 346 6.22 19.44 -13.50
C LEU A 346 7.06 19.70 -14.75
N LYS A 347 8.32 20.15 -14.56
CA LYS A 347 9.26 20.32 -15.68
C LYS A 347 9.56 19.01 -16.38
N ARG A 348 9.78 17.91 -15.62
CA ARG A 348 10.07 16.58 -16.17
C ARG A 348 8.88 15.99 -16.94
N THR A 349 7.66 16.21 -16.45
CA THR A 349 6.44 15.69 -17.10
C THR A 349 6.12 16.37 -18.43
N GLY A 350 6.66 17.57 -18.67
CA GLY A 350 6.45 18.30 -19.91
C GLY A 350 5.01 18.79 -20.09
N THR A 351 4.23 18.92 -19.02
CA THR A 351 2.85 19.39 -19.06
C THR A 351 2.74 20.89 -19.39
N GLY A 352 3.82 21.64 -19.22
CA GLY A 352 3.85 23.09 -19.37
C GLY A 352 3.17 23.87 -18.22
N ILE A 353 2.71 23.17 -17.17
CA ILE A 353 2.03 23.76 -16.01
C ILE A 353 3.08 24.22 -15.00
N THR A 354 2.96 25.45 -14.49
CA THR A 354 3.76 25.95 -13.36
C THR A 354 3.17 25.50 -12.03
N ILE A 355 3.95 25.59 -10.96
CA ILE A 355 3.45 25.23 -9.61
C ILE A 355 2.34 26.20 -9.17
N GLU A 356 2.38 27.47 -9.57
CA GLU A 356 1.35 28.47 -9.28
C GLU A 356 0.05 28.17 -10.03
N GLU A 357 0.13 27.68 -11.27
CA GLU A 357 -1.03 27.24 -12.05
C GLU A 357 -1.61 25.94 -11.49
N LEU A 358 -0.76 25.02 -11.01
CA LEU A 358 -1.21 23.82 -10.28
C LEU A 358 -1.95 24.24 -9.02
N ALA A 359 -1.36 25.10 -8.19
CA ALA A 359 -1.94 25.55 -6.91
C ALA A 359 -3.33 26.20 -7.10
N LYS A 360 -3.55 26.96 -8.18
CA LYS A 360 -4.87 27.55 -8.51
C LYS A 360 -5.95 26.49 -8.77
N GLN A 361 -5.57 25.29 -9.22
CA GLN A 361 -6.48 24.21 -9.58
C GLN A 361 -6.69 23.18 -8.49
N ILE A 362 -5.98 23.29 -7.34
CA ILE A 362 -6.21 22.40 -6.20
C ILE A 362 -7.66 22.55 -5.73
N ALA A 363 -8.37 21.43 -5.63
CA ALA A 363 -9.78 21.38 -5.30
C ALA A 363 -10.05 21.15 -3.81
N SER A 364 -9.17 20.43 -3.10
CA SER A 364 -9.34 20.11 -1.70
C SER A 364 -8.90 21.30 -0.82
N PRO A 365 -9.79 21.87 0.02
CA PRO A 365 -9.52 23.11 0.74
C PRO A 365 -8.30 23.05 1.68
N ASP A 366 -8.07 21.91 2.35
CA ASP A 366 -6.94 21.66 3.23
C ASP A 366 -5.60 21.70 2.47
N VAL A 367 -5.53 21.05 1.30
CA VAL A 367 -4.37 21.06 0.43
C VAL A 367 -4.17 22.43 -0.20
N LYS A 368 -5.26 23.06 -0.65
CA LYS A 368 -5.22 24.43 -1.20
C LYS A 368 -4.66 25.42 -0.20
N GLY A 369 -5.16 25.39 1.04
CA GLY A 369 -4.66 26.25 2.13
C GLY A 369 -3.17 26.01 2.44
N THR A 370 -2.73 24.76 2.41
CA THR A 370 -1.31 24.42 2.60
C THR A 370 -0.44 24.95 1.44
N TYR A 371 -0.87 24.78 0.20
CA TYR A 371 -0.10 25.30 -0.95
C TYR A 371 -0.05 26.82 -0.95
N ASP A 372 -1.19 27.50 -0.85
CA ASP A 372 -1.26 28.96 -0.91
C ASP A 372 -0.56 29.63 0.29
N GLY A 373 -0.71 29.06 1.48
CA GLY A 373 -0.18 29.68 2.71
C GLY A 373 1.26 29.30 3.05
N LEU A 374 1.71 28.11 2.66
CA LEU A 374 2.99 27.58 3.12
C LEU A 374 3.93 27.19 1.97
N VAL A 375 3.49 26.33 1.02
CA VAL A 375 4.37 25.79 -0.01
C VAL A 375 4.81 26.87 -1.01
N ILE A 376 3.85 27.59 -1.62
CA ILE A 376 4.15 28.62 -2.62
C ILE A 376 5.01 29.75 -2.02
N PRO A 377 4.66 30.35 -0.87
CA PRO A 377 5.49 31.40 -0.27
C PRO A 377 6.71 30.87 0.48
N ARG A 378 6.94 29.54 0.54
CA ARG A 378 8.03 28.88 1.29
C ARG A 378 8.04 29.25 2.77
N LYS A 379 6.87 29.26 3.38
CA LYS A 379 6.67 29.61 4.78
C LYS A 379 6.33 28.39 5.62
N LEU A 380 6.49 28.54 6.93
CA LEU A 380 6.11 27.57 7.94
C LEU A 380 5.14 28.18 8.94
N PRO A 381 4.28 27.36 9.59
CA PRO A 381 3.51 27.83 10.74
C PRO A 381 4.45 28.34 11.82
N GLY A 382 4.20 29.55 12.27
CA GLY A 382 4.90 30.18 13.40
C GLY A 382 4.03 30.26 14.64
N PRO A 383 4.54 30.89 15.72
CA PRO A 383 3.74 31.16 16.92
C PRO A 383 2.51 32.02 16.59
N ASP A 384 1.45 31.87 17.39
CA ASP A 384 0.25 32.72 17.35
C ASP A 384 -0.44 32.82 15.99
N ASN A 385 -0.51 31.66 15.28
CA ASN A 385 -1.04 31.55 13.91
C ASN A 385 -0.34 32.44 12.88
N SER A 386 0.85 32.94 13.18
CA SER A 386 1.70 33.62 12.22
C SER A 386 2.30 32.65 11.20
N VAL A 387 2.93 33.17 10.17
CA VAL A 387 3.76 32.40 9.24
C VAL A 387 5.15 33.02 9.17
N VAL A 388 6.18 32.18 9.18
CA VAL A 388 7.59 32.59 9.18
C VAL A 388 8.31 32.07 7.95
N ASP A 389 9.46 32.64 7.61
CA ASP A 389 10.32 32.12 6.53
C ASP A 389 10.75 30.68 6.86
N GLY A 390 10.55 29.76 5.91
CA GLY A 390 10.86 28.35 6.09
C GLY A 390 12.36 28.01 6.00
N LYS A 391 13.15 28.86 5.32
CA LYS A 391 14.57 28.53 5.05
C LYS A 391 15.42 28.31 6.31
N PRO A 392 15.37 29.19 7.33
CA PRO A 392 16.17 28.98 8.53
C PRO A 392 15.83 27.69 9.27
N ALA A 393 14.55 27.37 9.38
CA ALA A 393 14.10 26.13 10.02
C ALA A 393 14.47 24.88 9.22
N TYR A 394 14.34 24.93 7.89
CA TYR A 394 14.81 23.86 7.00
C TYR A 394 16.32 23.61 7.15
N ASP A 395 17.14 24.68 7.13
CA ASP A 395 18.58 24.54 7.30
C ASP A 395 18.95 23.94 8.66
N ALA A 396 18.29 24.37 9.73
CA ALA A 396 18.47 23.81 11.07
C ALA A 396 18.03 22.34 11.14
N ALA A 397 16.90 22.01 10.52
CA ALA A 397 16.41 20.66 10.40
C ALA A 397 17.44 19.74 9.74
N MET A 398 17.96 20.14 8.58
CA MET A 398 18.89 19.30 7.79
C MET A 398 20.29 19.21 8.41
N LYS A 399 20.80 20.31 8.99
CA LYS A 399 22.14 20.36 9.56
C LYS A 399 22.24 19.75 10.96
N THR A 400 21.17 19.81 11.75
CA THR A 400 21.21 19.50 13.19
C THR A 400 20.14 18.51 13.62
N ALA A 401 18.85 18.84 13.44
CA ALA A 401 17.77 18.07 14.08
C ALA A 401 17.60 16.67 13.44
N ARG A 402 17.64 16.56 12.11
CA ARG A 402 17.55 15.26 11.43
C ARG A 402 18.72 14.34 11.73
N PRO A 403 19.98 14.76 11.66
CA PRO A 403 21.11 13.94 12.13
C PRO A 403 20.98 13.49 13.58
N ALA A 404 20.50 14.36 14.47
CA ALA A 404 20.25 14.01 15.87
C ALA A 404 19.11 12.98 16.02
N LEU A 405 18.02 13.11 15.26
CA LEU A 405 16.94 12.13 15.23
C LEU A 405 17.43 10.76 14.69
N GLN A 406 18.23 10.76 13.64
CA GLN A 406 18.85 9.54 13.09
C GLN A 406 19.79 8.89 14.11
N ALA A 407 20.54 9.69 14.87
CA ALA A 407 21.39 9.20 15.95
C ALA A 407 20.54 8.59 17.08
N LEU A 408 19.45 9.25 17.48
CA LEU A 408 18.54 8.75 18.51
C LEU A 408 18.01 7.35 18.15
N TYR A 409 17.52 7.14 16.91
CA TYR A 409 17.07 5.83 16.45
C TYR A 409 18.22 4.80 16.49
N ARG A 410 19.34 5.10 15.86
CA ARG A 410 20.51 4.20 15.82
C ARG A 410 20.99 3.81 17.22
N ASP A 411 21.09 4.78 18.10
CA ASP A 411 21.65 4.58 19.46
C ASP A 411 20.67 3.77 20.32
N THR A 412 19.34 3.97 20.17
CA THR A 412 18.30 3.16 20.82
C THR A 412 18.39 1.71 20.35
N PHE A 413 18.43 1.45 19.05
CA PHE A 413 18.58 0.09 18.53
C PHE A 413 19.84 -0.61 19.03
N THR A 414 20.96 0.12 19.07
CA THR A 414 22.27 -0.44 19.47
C THR A 414 22.32 -0.71 20.97
N LYS A 415 21.95 0.30 21.79
CA LYS A 415 22.02 0.22 23.26
C LYS A 415 21.19 -0.92 23.79
N ASP A 416 19.97 -1.06 23.33
CA ASP A 416 19.02 -2.03 23.85
C ASP A 416 19.00 -3.34 23.01
N ARG A 417 19.86 -3.42 22.00
CA ARG A 417 20.01 -4.59 21.09
C ARG A 417 18.67 -4.99 20.47
N LEU A 418 17.95 -4.00 19.92
CA LEU A 418 16.62 -4.20 19.35
C LEU A 418 16.69 -4.58 17.87
N ASP A 419 15.82 -5.49 17.48
CA ASP A 419 15.50 -5.74 16.06
C ASP A 419 14.54 -4.67 15.52
N ALA A 420 13.63 -4.17 16.35
CA ALA A 420 12.63 -3.17 16.00
C ALA A 420 12.10 -2.44 17.24
N ILE A 421 11.48 -1.27 17.03
CA ILE A 421 10.56 -0.66 18.00
C ILE A 421 9.13 -0.85 17.53
N ALA A 422 8.19 -1.09 18.48
CA ALA A 422 6.79 -1.36 18.20
C ALA A 422 5.89 -0.31 18.84
N PHE A 423 4.87 0.08 18.10
CA PHE A 423 3.85 1.04 18.54
C PHE A 423 2.55 0.85 17.75
N PRO A 424 1.39 1.36 18.20
CA PRO A 424 0.20 1.44 17.36
C PRO A 424 0.49 2.31 16.14
N THR A 425 0.21 1.81 14.92
CA THR A 425 0.49 2.57 13.68
C THR A 425 -0.17 3.93 13.71
N VAL A 426 -1.41 3.98 14.16
CA VAL A 426 -2.18 5.20 14.41
C VAL A 426 -2.82 5.14 15.80
N PRO A 427 -3.03 6.29 16.46
CA PRO A 427 -3.54 6.30 17.82
C PRO A 427 -5.03 5.96 17.93
N LYS A 428 -5.77 6.05 16.84
CA LYS A 428 -7.22 5.82 16.82
C LYS A 428 -7.63 4.96 15.64
N VAL A 429 -8.73 4.22 15.82
CA VAL A 429 -9.42 3.57 14.71
C VAL A 429 -9.95 4.63 13.72
N ALA A 430 -10.43 4.19 12.54
CA ALA A 430 -10.93 5.11 11.51
C ALA A 430 -12.02 6.04 12.07
N ILE A 431 -11.83 7.35 11.93
CA ILE A 431 -12.77 8.40 12.36
C ILE A 431 -13.82 8.67 11.28
N PRO A 432 -14.95 9.35 11.63
CA PRO A 432 -15.98 9.71 10.65
C PRO A 432 -15.41 10.48 9.46
N ALA A 433 -15.86 10.14 8.26
CA ALA A 433 -15.46 10.80 7.02
C ALA A 433 -16.30 12.07 6.80
N ASN A 434 -15.85 13.15 7.39
CA ASN A 434 -16.43 14.49 7.31
C ASN A 434 -15.32 15.52 7.08
N PRO A 435 -15.61 16.81 6.84
CA PRO A 435 -14.59 17.83 6.62
C PRO A 435 -13.56 17.95 7.75
N GLU A 436 -13.97 17.71 9.01
CA GLU A 436 -13.09 17.78 10.20
C GLU A 436 -12.00 16.70 10.16
N SER A 437 -12.23 15.58 9.45
CA SER A 437 -11.22 14.52 9.32
C SER A 437 -9.91 14.98 8.68
N SER A 438 -9.93 16.10 7.93
CA SER A 438 -8.76 16.71 7.28
C SER A 438 -8.24 17.94 8.03
N SER A 439 -8.72 18.22 9.25
CA SER A 439 -8.20 19.29 10.07
C SER A 439 -6.72 19.07 10.44
N LEU A 440 -5.99 20.15 10.71
CA LEU A 440 -4.60 20.09 11.18
C LEU A 440 -4.46 19.26 12.45
N ALA A 441 -5.43 19.33 13.36
CA ALA A 441 -5.44 18.55 14.59
C ALA A 441 -5.48 17.05 14.31
N ASN A 442 -6.38 16.59 13.43
CA ASN A 442 -6.45 15.19 13.00
C ASN A 442 -5.22 14.78 12.18
N PHE A 443 -4.71 15.66 11.31
CA PHE A 443 -3.47 15.41 10.61
C PHE A 443 -2.32 15.10 11.58
N THR A 444 -2.09 15.99 12.54
CA THR A 444 -1.02 15.84 13.54
C THR A 444 -1.21 14.60 14.40
N LEU A 445 -2.44 14.30 14.80
CA LEU A 445 -2.78 13.12 15.60
C LEU A 445 -2.46 11.82 14.85
N PHE A 446 -2.93 11.67 13.61
CA PHE A 446 -2.77 10.42 12.88
C PHE A 446 -1.35 10.16 12.37
N ILE A 447 -0.53 11.21 12.21
CA ILE A 447 0.86 11.08 11.75
C ILE A 447 1.86 10.92 12.91
N GLN A 448 1.43 11.17 14.18
CA GLN A 448 2.33 11.29 15.33
C GLN A 448 3.29 10.12 15.49
N ASN A 449 2.87 8.89 15.19
CA ASN A 449 3.67 7.69 15.37
C ASN A 449 4.48 7.30 14.12
N THR A 450 3.95 7.59 12.93
CA THR A 450 4.60 7.22 11.66
C THR A 450 5.64 8.22 11.17
N ASP A 451 5.51 9.49 11.58
CA ASP A 451 6.36 10.58 11.10
C ASP A 451 7.82 10.51 11.60
N PRO A 452 8.09 10.15 12.87
CA PRO A 452 9.47 10.09 13.37
C PRO A 452 10.38 9.15 12.58
N GLY A 453 9.91 7.93 12.29
CA GLY A 453 10.65 6.97 11.46
C GLY A 453 10.81 7.45 10.02
N SER A 454 9.81 8.16 9.47
CA SER A 454 9.88 8.78 8.16
C SER A 454 10.95 9.88 8.11
N ASN A 455 11.02 10.74 9.12
CA ASN A 455 12.02 11.81 9.25
C ASN A 455 13.44 11.27 9.43
N ALA A 456 13.59 10.19 10.20
CA ALA A 456 14.86 9.48 10.35
C ALA A 456 15.26 8.74 9.06
N GLY A 457 14.30 8.38 8.19
CA GLY A 457 14.54 7.63 6.96
C GLY A 457 14.69 6.12 7.17
N VAL A 458 14.22 5.60 8.30
CA VAL A 458 14.26 4.17 8.64
C VAL A 458 13.09 3.40 8.00
N PRO A 459 13.22 2.07 7.85
CA PRO A 459 12.11 1.25 7.35
C PRO A 459 11.05 1.03 8.42
N GLY A 460 9.78 1.02 8.00
CA GLY A 460 8.63 0.70 8.87
C GLY A 460 7.67 -0.27 8.21
N ILE A 461 7.15 -1.25 8.95
CA ILE A 461 6.09 -2.13 8.48
C ILE A 461 4.84 -1.97 9.34
N GLN A 462 3.70 -1.98 8.69
CA GLN A 462 2.38 -2.03 9.33
C GLN A 462 1.84 -3.46 9.26
N VAL A 463 1.43 -4.02 10.40
CA VAL A 463 0.85 -5.36 10.54
C VAL A 463 -0.54 -5.24 11.17
N PRO A 464 -1.61 -5.73 10.52
CA PRO A 464 -2.93 -5.79 11.16
C PRO A 464 -2.91 -6.75 12.35
N VAL A 465 -3.47 -6.36 13.51
CA VAL A 465 -3.41 -7.19 14.73
C VAL A 465 -4.75 -7.68 15.24
N ALA A 466 -5.80 -6.86 15.12
CA ALA A 466 -7.16 -7.17 15.58
C ALA A 466 -8.19 -6.23 14.96
N LEU A 467 -9.46 -6.54 15.15
CA LEU A 467 -10.54 -5.56 15.09
C LEU A 467 -10.77 -5.01 16.49
N GLY A 468 -11.03 -3.72 16.60
CA GLY A 468 -11.43 -3.07 17.85
C GLY A 468 -12.60 -3.80 18.51
N ALA A 469 -12.55 -3.95 19.82
CA ALA A 469 -13.57 -4.69 20.56
C ALA A 469 -14.97 -4.05 20.45
N THR A 470 -15.01 -2.72 20.45
CA THR A 470 -16.24 -1.92 20.35
C THR A 470 -16.56 -1.54 18.91
N SER A 471 -15.66 -0.92 18.21
CA SER A 471 -15.88 -0.36 16.87
C SER A 471 -15.96 -1.41 15.78
N LYS A 472 -15.35 -2.58 15.97
CA LYS A 472 -15.12 -3.61 14.93
C LYS A 472 -14.27 -3.11 13.74
N LEU A 473 -13.52 -2.02 13.92
CA LEU A 473 -12.63 -1.44 12.93
C LEU A 473 -11.20 -1.98 13.10
N PRO A 474 -10.40 -2.05 12.02
CA PRO A 474 -9.04 -2.54 12.08
C PRO A 474 -8.14 -1.72 13.01
N VAL A 475 -7.26 -2.42 13.73
CA VAL A 475 -6.15 -1.87 14.50
C VAL A 475 -4.84 -2.43 13.97
N GLY A 476 -3.84 -1.57 13.79
CA GLY A 476 -2.52 -1.90 13.28
C GLY A 476 -1.42 -1.73 14.32
N LEU A 477 -0.41 -2.60 14.24
CA LEU A 477 0.86 -2.49 14.94
C LEU A 477 1.95 -2.18 13.92
N GLU A 478 2.73 -1.15 14.18
CA GLU A 478 3.89 -0.81 13.37
C GLU A 478 5.18 -1.27 14.05
N LEU A 479 6.13 -1.66 13.21
CA LEU A 479 7.52 -1.89 13.60
C LEU A 479 8.41 -0.98 12.78
N ASP A 480 9.17 -0.10 13.42
CA ASP A 480 10.32 0.58 12.81
C ASP A 480 11.59 -0.22 13.09
N GLY A 481 12.41 -0.43 12.07
CA GLY A 481 13.69 -1.15 12.16
C GLY A 481 14.91 -0.26 11.94
N PRO A 482 16.11 -0.74 12.24
CA PRO A 482 17.36 -0.04 11.88
C PRO A 482 17.41 0.28 10.37
N SER A 483 18.05 1.40 10.01
CA SER A 483 18.23 1.76 8.59
C SER A 483 18.90 0.61 7.81
N GLY A 484 18.30 0.22 6.68
CA GLY A 484 18.77 -0.90 5.84
C GLY A 484 18.33 -2.28 6.32
N SER A 485 17.57 -2.40 7.41
CA SER A 485 17.10 -3.69 7.94
C SER A 485 15.81 -4.20 7.30
N ASP A 486 15.35 -3.62 6.20
CA ASP A 486 14.08 -3.92 5.54
C ASP A 486 13.74 -5.42 5.45
N ARG A 487 14.71 -6.23 5.02
CA ARG A 487 14.52 -7.68 4.88
C ARG A 487 14.35 -8.40 6.23
N ARG A 488 15.10 -7.97 7.26
CA ARG A 488 14.95 -8.48 8.63
C ARG A 488 13.61 -8.07 9.20
N LEU A 489 13.19 -6.84 8.97
CA LEU A 489 11.90 -6.32 9.42
C LEU A 489 10.73 -7.09 8.78
N LEU A 490 10.80 -7.37 7.46
CA LEU A 490 9.83 -8.23 6.77
C LEU A 490 9.82 -9.66 7.33
N ALA A 491 10.99 -10.25 7.65
CA ALA A 491 11.05 -11.58 8.27
C ALA A 491 10.36 -11.61 9.63
N ILE A 492 10.56 -10.56 10.44
CA ILE A 492 9.89 -10.38 11.73
C ILE A 492 8.38 -10.22 11.51
N GLY A 493 7.96 -9.32 10.63
CA GLY A 493 6.55 -9.10 10.32
C GLY A 493 5.82 -10.35 9.87
N MET A 494 6.44 -11.22 9.05
CA MET A 494 5.87 -12.52 8.68
C MET A 494 5.71 -13.47 9.88
N ALA A 495 6.60 -13.40 10.87
CA ALA A 495 6.46 -14.17 12.09
C ALA A 495 5.30 -13.65 12.96
N LEU A 496 5.20 -12.32 13.09
CA LEU A 496 4.12 -11.66 13.82
C LEU A 496 2.75 -11.95 13.18
N GLU A 497 2.66 -11.87 11.86
CA GLU A 497 1.43 -12.18 11.12
C GLU A 497 0.92 -13.60 11.38
N ARG A 498 1.81 -14.58 11.55
CA ARG A 498 1.44 -15.96 11.94
C ARG A 498 0.87 -16.03 13.37
N ILE A 499 1.33 -15.16 14.26
CA ILE A 499 0.86 -15.09 15.66
C ILE A 499 -0.52 -14.41 15.73
N PHE A 500 -0.74 -13.35 14.95
CA PHE A 500 -2.00 -12.59 14.99
C PHE A 500 -3.09 -13.21 14.13
N GLY A 501 -2.72 -13.82 13.01
CA GLY A 501 -3.65 -14.25 11.96
C GLY A 501 -4.04 -13.09 11.02
N ARG A 502 -4.77 -13.42 9.97
CA ARG A 502 -5.34 -12.44 9.03
C ARG A 502 -6.69 -11.93 9.56
N LEU A 503 -6.96 -10.64 9.43
CA LEU A 503 -8.28 -10.10 9.74
C LEU A 503 -9.34 -10.68 8.80
N PRO A 504 -10.57 -10.91 9.29
CA PRO A 504 -11.68 -11.33 8.44
C PRO A 504 -11.93 -10.30 7.34
N ALA A 505 -12.49 -10.75 6.22
CA ALA A 505 -12.97 -9.81 5.22
C ALA A 505 -14.04 -8.88 5.83
N PRO A 506 -14.15 -7.62 5.38
CA PRO A 506 -15.25 -6.77 5.81
C PRO A 506 -16.59 -7.42 5.45
N SER A 507 -17.62 -7.16 6.27
CA SER A 507 -18.99 -7.55 5.95
C SER A 507 -19.36 -6.96 4.59
N ALA A 508 -20.14 -7.67 3.79
CA ALA A 508 -20.63 -7.13 2.51
C ALA A 508 -21.35 -5.79 2.76
N HIS A 509 -20.93 -4.75 2.01
CA HIS A 509 -21.50 -3.41 2.05
C HIS A 509 -22.81 -3.33 1.28
#